data_8f79cb41457e93c341f6d3b788d77683
#
_entry.id   8f79cb41457e93c341f6d3b788d77683
#
_cell.length_a   1.000
_cell.length_b   1.000
_cell.length_c   1.000
_cell.angle_alpha   90.00
_cell.angle_beta   90.00
_cell.angle_gamma   90.00
#
_symmetry.space_group_name_H-M   'P 1'
#
loop_
_entity.id
_entity.type
_entity.pdbx_description
1 polymer ?
#
loop_
_entity_poly.entity_id
_entity_poly.type
_entity_poly.pdbx_seq_one_letter_code
_entity_poly.pdbx_strand_id
1 'polypeptide(L)'
;MDKVEYGIKLEQIEKLKSEKQYSEAADIADTIEWRKVKKWSELMTAEEVYEKAERIKEARNICIYAYNRNLGGRSLVFKMTELSIRLEDYEEAEDLYNEFVEMAPTDMNRYVLLYELDKAKKVPPEELIKVLEEYRDNEQDENFGYELASLYAEVGRIEECIKECDDLILWFGDGEYVYKALKLKKKYASLTPAQQEKLNIMDKFDKAGLVYEAGFSGNYDEYEMKSARESMKEISHDEANDDEISVPLARPDIYDTQTLQNDLANSLKEIFQNDDKNDDGNDVLSPVKEQKTEETVPEETVPEEAVPEESADEETVDEETAD
;
A
#
# COMPACT_ATOMS: atom_id res chain seq x y z
N MET A 1 2.41 -38.43 13.16
CA MET A 1 1.35 -38.28 12.12
C MET A 1 1.85 -38.95 10.85
N ASP A 2 1.03 -39.78 10.22
CA ASP A 2 1.35 -40.38 8.93
C ASP A 2 1.33 -39.32 7.81
N LYS A 3 2.14 -39.53 6.75
CA LYS A 3 2.26 -38.59 5.64
C LYS A 3 0.93 -38.40 4.88
N VAL A 4 0.13 -39.47 4.77
CA VAL A 4 -1.19 -39.42 4.12
C VAL A 4 -2.17 -38.61 4.98
N GLU A 5 -2.24 -38.86 6.27
CA GLU A 5 -3.05 -38.10 7.21
C GLU A 5 -2.69 -36.61 7.20
N TYR A 6 -1.38 -36.31 7.20
CA TYR A 6 -0.89 -34.94 7.10
C TYR A 6 -1.37 -34.23 5.82
N GLY A 7 -1.25 -34.92 4.67
CA GLY A 7 -1.73 -34.35 3.40
C GLY A 7 -3.22 -34.06 3.39
N ILE A 8 -4.04 -34.97 3.93
CA ILE A 8 -5.50 -34.79 4.02
C ILE A 8 -5.84 -33.57 4.89
N LYS A 9 -5.16 -33.41 6.05
CA LYS A 9 -5.40 -32.27 6.94
C LYS A 9 -5.03 -30.94 6.31
N LEU A 10 -3.91 -30.88 5.57
CA LEU A 10 -3.53 -29.66 4.83
C LEU A 10 -4.56 -29.31 3.75
N GLU A 11 -5.04 -30.29 3.00
CA GLU A 11 -6.08 -30.08 2.00
C GLU A 11 -7.40 -29.58 2.61
N GLN A 12 -7.77 -30.11 3.79
CA GLN A 12 -8.92 -29.62 4.53
C GLN A 12 -8.75 -28.18 5.02
N ILE A 13 -7.54 -27.84 5.54
CA ILE A 13 -7.22 -26.47 5.97
C ILE A 13 -7.34 -25.50 4.79
N GLU A 14 -6.74 -25.83 3.64
CA GLU A 14 -6.80 -24.99 2.43
C GLU A 14 -8.24 -24.79 1.94
N LYS A 15 -9.05 -25.84 1.99
CA LYS A 15 -10.47 -25.76 1.64
C LYS A 15 -11.23 -24.83 2.57
N LEU A 16 -11.12 -25.00 3.90
CA LEU A 16 -11.79 -24.17 4.89
C LEU A 16 -11.31 -22.70 4.81
N LYS A 17 -10.02 -22.48 4.54
CA LYS A 17 -9.44 -21.15 4.28
C LYS A 17 -10.11 -20.50 3.07
N SER A 18 -10.29 -21.23 1.96
CA SER A 18 -10.98 -20.71 0.77
C SER A 18 -12.45 -20.36 1.03
N GLU A 19 -13.07 -21.06 1.97
CA GLU A 19 -14.45 -20.82 2.45
C GLU A 19 -14.50 -19.75 3.58
N LYS A 20 -13.35 -19.13 3.94
CA LYS A 20 -13.20 -18.16 5.05
C LYS A 20 -13.60 -18.71 6.43
N GLN A 21 -13.61 -20.03 6.58
CA GLN A 21 -13.91 -20.74 7.84
C GLN A 21 -12.64 -20.93 8.67
N TYR A 22 -12.05 -19.81 9.10
CA TYR A 22 -10.72 -19.83 9.74
C TYR A 22 -10.71 -20.51 11.11
N SER A 23 -11.83 -20.45 11.85
CA SER A 23 -11.92 -21.11 13.17
C SER A 23 -11.82 -22.63 13.05
N GLU A 24 -12.60 -23.22 12.13
CA GLU A 24 -12.56 -24.66 11.89
C GLU A 24 -11.21 -25.10 11.29
N ALA A 25 -10.63 -24.26 10.43
CA ALA A 25 -9.29 -24.50 9.89
C ALA A 25 -8.23 -24.52 11.00
N ALA A 26 -8.32 -23.61 11.98
CA ALA A 26 -7.41 -23.56 13.12
C ALA A 26 -7.55 -24.78 14.03
N ASP A 27 -8.77 -25.29 14.24
CA ASP A 27 -9.00 -26.51 15.02
C ASP A 27 -8.36 -27.75 14.36
N ILE A 28 -8.36 -27.82 13.01
CA ILE A 28 -7.62 -28.87 12.30
C ILE A 28 -6.09 -28.63 12.43
N ALA A 29 -5.66 -27.38 12.33
CA ALA A 29 -4.25 -27.01 12.45
C ALA A 29 -3.66 -27.39 13.81
N ASP A 30 -4.45 -27.33 14.90
CA ASP A 30 -4.02 -27.78 16.24
C ASP A 30 -3.64 -29.27 16.30
N THR A 31 -4.17 -30.05 15.39
CA THR A 31 -3.87 -31.51 15.32
C THR A 31 -2.54 -31.81 14.62
N ILE A 32 -1.84 -30.78 14.10
CA ILE A 32 -0.59 -30.89 13.35
C ILE A 32 0.60 -30.50 14.22
N GLU A 33 1.66 -31.32 14.20
CA GLU A 33 2.91 -31.00 14.85
C GLU A 33 3.78 -30.06 13.99
N TRP A 34 3.49 -28.79 13.98
CA TRP A 34 4.15 -27.78 13.15
C TRP A 34 5.66 -27.69 13.35
N ARG A 35 6.16 -28.05 14.53
CA ARG A 35 7.62 -28.16 14.81
C ARG A 35 8.32 -29.15 13.89
N LYS A 36 7.64 -30.07 13.26
CA LYS A 36 8.22 -31.05 12.32
C LYS A 36 8.09 -30.62 10.85
N VAL A 37 7.24 -29.65 10.57
CA VAL A 37 7.01 -29.13 9.22
C VAL A 37 8.17 -28.24 8.82
N LYS A 38 8.76 -28.51 7.63
CA LYS A 38 9.93 -27.79 7.12
C LYS A 38 9.61 -26.87 5.95
N LYS A 39 8.45 -27.01 5.36
CA LYS A 39 8.07 -26.32 4.14
C LYS A 39 7.50 -24.95 4.51
N TRP A 40 8.12 -23.90 3.97
CA TRP A 40 7.77 -22.52 4.23
C TRP A 40 6.30 -22.21 3.95
N SER A 41 5.79 -22.61 2.75
CA SER A 41 4.40 -22.36 2.37
C SER A 41 3.39 -22.95 3.35
N GLU A 42 3.64 -24.16 3.86
CA GLU A 42 2.75 -24.83 4.80
C GLU A 42 2.74 -24.15 6.19
N LEU A 43 3.90 -23.62 6.62
CA LEU A 43 3.99 -22.82 7.85
C LEU A 43 3.21 -21.50 7.68
N MET A 44 3.34 -20.82 6.55
CA MET A 44 2.63 -19.57 6.31
C MET A 44 1.11 -19.77 6.15
N THR A 45 0.67 -20.88 5.56
CA THR A 45 -0.75 -21.25 5.59
C THR A 45 -1.28 -21.41 7.02
N ALA A 46 -0.51 -22.05 7.89
CA ALA A 46 -0.91 -22.21 9.29
C ALA A 46 -0.91 -20.87 10.06
N GLU A 47 0.10 -20.06 9.83
CA GLU A 47 0.21 -18.72 10.41
C GLU A 47 -1.01 -17.88 10.03
N GLU A 48 -1.33 -17.78 8.74
CA GLU A 48 -2.47 -17.02 8.23
C GLU A 48 -3.80 -17.53 8.81
N VAL A 49 -3.99 -18.84 8.90
CA VAL A 49 -5.19 -19.44 9.48
C VAL A 49 -5.34 -19.06 10.95
N TYR A 50 -4.28 -19.17 11.74
CA TYR A 50 -4.32 -18.76 13.14
C TYR A 50 -4.52 -17.26 13.29
N GLU A 51 -3.87 -16.44 12.48
CA GLU A 51 -4.03 -14.99 12.52
C GLU A 51 -5.48 -14.57 12.20
N LYS A 52 -6.06 -15.12 11.13
CA LYS A 52 -7.45 -14.83 10.73
C LYS A 52 -8.49 -15.41 11.70
N ALA A 53 -8.14 -16.45 12.46
CA ALA A 53 -8.93 -16.97 13.54
C ALA A 53 -8.73 -16.19 14.87
N GLU A 54 -8.02 -15.04 14.85
CA GLU A 54 -7.67 -14.21 16.02
C GLU A 54 -6.86 -14.96 17.09
N ARG A 55 -6.17 -16.03 16.69
CA ARG A 55 -5.32 -16.85 17.56
C ARG A 55 -3.84 -16.42 17.41
N ILE A 56 -3.57 -15.17 17.79
CA ILE A 56 -2.29 -14.47 17.49
C ILE A 56 -1.07 -15.16 18.12
N LYS A 57 -1.23 -15.76 19.32
CA LYS A 57 -0.14 -16.49 19.99
C LYS A 57 0.29 -17.72 19.19
N GLU A 58 -0.67 -18.45 18.64
CA GLU A 58 -0.42 -19.62 17.81
C GLU A 58 0.21 -19.22 16.48
N ALA A 59 -0.26 -18.15 15.83
CA ALA A 59 0.35 -17.59 14.63
C ALA A 59 1.82 -17.23 14.88
N ARG A 60 2.12 -16.50 15.96
CA ARG A 60 3.50 -16.16 16.35
C ARG A 60 4.36 -17.41 16.59
N ASN A 61 3.81 -18.46 17.23
CA ASN A 61 4.55 -19.70 17.44
C ASN A 61 4.96 -20.37 16.12
N ILE A 62 4.09 -20.31 15.09
CA ILE A 62 4.43 -20.80 13.75
C ILE A 62 5.59 -20.00 13.16
N CYS A 63 5.55 -18.67 13.26
CA CYS A 63 6.63 -17.80 12.81
C CYS A 63 7.95 -18.12 13.52
N ILE A 64 7.93 -18.35 14.84
CA ILE A 64 9.13 -18.75 15.62
C ILE A 64 9.70 -20.08 15.09
N TYR A 65 8.86 -21.05 14.69
CA TYR A 65 9.36 -22.31 14.11
C TYR A 65 10.04 -22.09 12.76
N ALA A 66 9.55 -21.16 11.95
CA ALA A 66 10.17 -20.78 10.69
C ALA A 66 11.49 -20.00 10.92
N TYR A 67 11.48 -19.05 11.83
CA TYR A 67 12.63 -18.20 12.20
C TYR A 67 13.81 -19.02 12.67
N ASN A 68 13.58 -19.96 13.60
CA ASN A 68 14.60 -20.88 14.12
C ASN A 68 15.25 -21.79 13.04
N ARG A 69 14.69 -21.80 11.84
CA ARG A 69 15.22 -22.54 10.68
C ARG A 69 15.78 -21.64 9.60
N ASN A 70 15.92 -20.35 9.87
CA ASN A 70 16.35 -19.32 8.92
C ASN A 70 15.47 -19.31 7.63
N LEU A 71 14.16 -19.52 7.78
CA LEU A 71 13.21 -19.41 6.69
C LEU A 71 12.61 -17.99 6.63
N GLY A 72 12.16 -17.57 5.45
CA GLY A 72 11.34 -16.36 5.27
C GLY A 72 12.07 -15.02 5.25
N GLY A 73 13.28 -14.93 5.80
CA GLY A 73 14.08 -13.70 5.79
C GLY A 73 13.30 -12.48 6.33
N ARG A 74 13.48 -11.31 5.71
CA ARG A 74 12.86 -10.04 6.15
C ARG A 74 11.32 -10.09 6.25
N SER A 75 10.66 -10.82 5.35
CA SER A 75 9.19 -10.91 5.37
C SER A 75 8.66 -11.62 6.62
N LEU A 76 9.42 -12.59 7.13
CA LEU A 76 9.08 -13.25 8.38
C LEU A 76 9.31 -12.34 9.59
N VAL A 77 10.43 -11.62 9.62
CA VAL A 77 10.73 -10.66 10.70
C VAL A 77 9.65 -9.56 10.71
N PHE A 78 9.26 -9.04 9.55
CA PHE A 78 8.14 -8.10 9.43
C PHE A 78 6.87 -8.66 10.07
N LYS A 79 6.47 -9.89 9.69
CA LYS A 79 5.25 -10.53 10.23
C LYS A 79 5.34 -10.80 11.73
N MET A 80 6.51 -11.21 12.22
CA MET A 80 6.71 -11.41 13.65
C MET A 80 6.58 -10.10 14.43
N THR A 81 7.09 -8.98 13.89
CA THR A 81 6.94 -7.64 14.48
C THR A 81 5.46 -7.28 14.59
N GLU A 82 4.68 -7.43 13.50
CA GLU A 82 3.22 -7.18 13.52
C GLU A 82 2.51 -8.00 14.60
N LEU A 83 2.80 -9.30 14.67
CA LEU A 83 2.17 -10.20 15.66
C LEU A 83 2.59 -9.86 17.09
N SER A 84 3.83 -9.44 17.33
CA SER A 84 4.31 -9.01 18.65
C SER A 84 3.66 -7.69 19.08
N ILE A 85 3.44 -6.74 18.15
CA ILE A 85 2.65 -5.52 18.41
C ILE A 85 1.22 -5.88 18.83
N ARG A 86 0.55 -6.79 18.09
CA ARG A 86 -0.82 -7.23 18.41
C ARG A 86 -0.92 -7.98 19.73
N LEU A 87 0.15 -8.59 20.19
CA LEU A 87 0.25 -9.25 21.51
C LEU A 87 0.65 -8.28 22.64
N GLU A 88 0.87 -7.00 22.32
CA GLU A 88 1.35 -5.97 23.23
C GLU A 88 2.73 -6.31 23.84
N ASP A 89 3.51 -7.16 23.14
CA ASP A 89 4.88 -7.51 23.50
C ASP A 89 5.84 -6.52 22.81
N TYR A 90 5.85 -5.29 23.34
CA TYR A 90 6.55 -4.18 22.70
C TYR A 90 8.08 -4.30 22.76
N GLU A 91 8.62 -4.98 23.76
CA GLU A 91 10.07 -5.23 23.88
C GLU A 91 10.55 -6.13 22.72
N GLU A 92 9.87 -7.26 22.50
CA GLU A 92 10.18 -8.12 21.36
C GLU A 92 9.88 -7.44 20.01
N ALA A 93 8.80 -6.65 19.94
CA ALA A 93 8.47 -5.92 18.72
C ALA A 93 9.56 -4.90 18.33
N GLU A 94 10.17 -4.21 19.30
CA GLU A 94 11.30 -3.30 19.08
C GLU A 94 12.55 -4.05 18.60
N ASP A 95 12.88 -5.17 19.23
CA ASP A 95 14.03 -5.98 18.83
C ASP A 95 13.87 -6.49 17.39
N LEU A 96 12.68 -7.00 17.04
CA LEU A 96 12.37 -7.47 15.70
C LEU A 96 12.32 -6.32 14.67
N TYR A 97 11.81 -5.16 15.04
CA TYR A 97 11.86 -3.96 14.21
C TYR A 97 13.31 -3.56 13.89
N ASN A 98 14.17 -3.52 14.88
CA ASN A 98 15.59 -3.21 14.70
C ASN A 98 16.26 -4.22 13.77
N GLU A 99 15.98 -5.52 13.96
CA GLU A 99 16.46 -6.58 13.06
C GLU A 99 15.96 -6.36 11.62
N PHE A 100 14.68 -6.01 11.45
CA PHE A 100 14.13 -5.72 10.11
C PHE A 100 14.85 -4.54 9.44
N VAL A 101 15.10 -3.46 10.17
CA VAL A 101 15.83 -2.29 9.66
C VAL A 101 17.27 -2.64 9.29
N GLU A 102 17.96 -3.48 10.08
CA GLU A 102 19.30 -3.95 9.74
C GLU A 102 19.30 -4.83 8.49
N MET A 103 18.32 -5.71 8.33
CA MET A 103 18.18 -6.58 7.16
C MET A 103 17.79 -5.82 5.87
N ALA A 104 17.02 -4.75 6.00
CA ALA A 104 16.43 -4.02 4.87
C ALA A 104 16.34 -2.50 5.12
N PRO A 105 17.46 -1.79 5.22
CA PRO A 105 17.50 -0.38 5.62
C PRO A 105 16.79 0.58 4.66
N THR A 106 16.58 0.17 3.40
CA THR A 106 15.90 0.97 2.37
C THR A 106 14.45 0.55 2.13
N ASP A 107 13.97 -0.48 2.85
CA ASP A 107 12.59 -0.95 2.71
C ASP A 107 11.62 0.01 3.40
N MET A 108 10.63 0.52 2.67
CA MET A 108 9.67 1.49 3.20
C MET A 108 8.77 0.91 4.27
N ASN A 109 8.60 -0.41 4.33
CA ASN A 109 7.86 -1.09 5.38
C ASN A 109 8.43 -0.85 6.80
N ARG A 110 9.66 -0.36 6.92
CA ARG A 110 10.22 0.08 8.21
C ARG A 110 9.40 1.21 8.85
N TYR A 111 8.87 2.13 8.04
CA TYR A 111 8.02 3.21 8.55
C TYR A 111 6.63 2.70 8.93
N VAL A 112 6.11 1.72 8.19
CA VAL A 112 4.85 1.03 8.53
C VAL A 112 4.95 0.37 9.90
N LEU A 113 6.01 -0.43 10.12
CA LEU A 113 6.25 -1.09 11.39
C LEU A 113 6.46 -0.09 12.54
N LEU A 114 7.26 0.96 12.30
CA LEU A 114 7.51 2.00 13.31
C LEU A 114 6.22 2.72 13.69
N TYR A 115 5.41 3.10 12.70
CA TYR A 115 4.12 3.74 12.94
C TYR A 115 3.18 2.86 13.76
N GLU A 116 3.02 1.58 13.37
CA GLU A 116 2.15 0.65 14.10
C GLU A 116 2.64 0.39 15.53
N LEU A 117 3.95 0.26 15.73
CA LEU A 117 4.57 0.08 17.04
C LEU A 117 4.36 1.32 17.93
N ASP A 118 4.66 2.51 17.41
CA ASP A 118 4.54 3.77 18.15
C ASP A 118 3.07 4.09 18.46
N LYS A 119 2.16 3.81 17.52
CA LYS A 119 0.72 3.93 17.71
C LYS A 119 0.22 3.00 18.82
N ALA A 120 0.67 1.74 18.83
CA ALA A 120 0.32 0.77 19.88
C ALA A 120 0.88 1.18 21.26
N LYS A 121 2.08 1.75 21.31
CA LYS A 121 2.70 2.31 22.51
C LYS A 121 2.09 3.62 22.96
N LYS A 122 1.16 4.19 22.18
CA LYS A 122 0.50 5.50 22.44
C LYS A 122 1.49 6.65 22.50
N VAL A 123 2.45 6.65 21.60
CA VAL A 123 3.37 7.76 21.39
C VAL A 123 2.59 9.01 20.97
N PRO A 124 3.00 10.23 21.35
CA PRO A 124 2.29 11.46 21.00
C PRO A 124 2.07 11.61 19.48
N PRO A 125 0.91 12.16 19.04
CA PRO A 125 0.57 12.29 17.63
C PRO A 125 1.62 13.03 16.79
N GLU A 126 2.34 13.98 17.39
CA GLU A 126 3.40 14.75 16.73
C GLU A 126 4.58 13.89 16.28
N GLU A 127 4.89 12.80 17.00
CA GLU A 127 5.93 11.86 16.61
C GLU A 127 5.42 10.92 15.50
N LEU A 128 4.18 10.44 15.62
CA LEU A 128 3.52 9.62 14.57
C LEU A 128 3.46 10.37 13.22
N ILE A 129 3.17 11.67 13.27
CA ILE A 129 3.17 12.54 12.09
C ILE A 129 4.53 12.50 11.40
N LYS A 130 5.64 12.62 12.13
CA LYS A 130 6.98 12.60 11.52
C LYS A 130 7.26 11.31 10.76
N VAL A 131 6.87 10.18 11.35
CA VAL A 131 7.06 8.87 10.71
C VAL A 131 6.25 8.78 9.41
N LEU A 132 4.99 9.23 9.43
CA LEU A 132 4.13 9.19 8.24
C LEU A 132 4.51 10.25 7.20
N GLU A 133 5.02 11.42 7.60
CA GLU A 133 5.56 12.42 6.66
C GLU A 133 6.74 11.83 5.87
N GLU A 134 7.68 11.13 6.55
CA GLU A 134 8.80 10.46 5.88
C GLU A 134 8.35 9.31 4.96
N TYR A 135 7.33 8.54 5.38
CA TYR A 135 6.75 7.50 4.52
C TYR A 135 6.11 8.10 3.26
N ARG A 136 5.25 9.11 3.41
CA ARG A 136 4.54 9.79 2.32
C ARG A 136 5.48 10.38 1.27
N ASP A 137 6.63 10.91 1.68
CA ASP A 137 7.60 11.53 0.76
C ASP A 137 8.22 10.50 -0.21
N ASN A 138 8.08 9.21 0.07
CA ASN A 138 8.62 8.12 -0.73
C ASN A 138 7.55 7.21 -1.35
N GLU A 139 6.41 7.03 -0.69
CA GLU A 139 5.35 6.11 -1.09
C GLU A 139 3.98 6.80 -1.01
N GLN A 140 3.09 6.43 -1.94
CA GLN A 140 1.70 6.89 -1.93
C GLN A 140 0.81 5.73 -1.46
N ASP A 141 0.23 5.86 -0.28
CA ASP A 141 -0.69 4.88 0.30
C ASP A 141 -1.95 5.57 0.83
N GLU A 142 -3.11 5.10 0.43
CA GLU A 142 -4.38 5.74 0.79
C GLU A 142 -4.73 5.63 2.27
N ASN A 143 -4.35 4.52 2.93
CA ASN A 143 -4.60 4.32 4.35
C ASN A 143 -3.71 5.25 5.18
N PHE A 144 -2.38 5.22 4.92
CA PHE A 144 -1.44 6.04 5.68
C PHE A 144 -1.58 7.53 5.39
N GLY A 145 -1.95 7.91 4.18
CA GLY A 145 -2.33 9.29 3.87
C GLY A 145 -3.55 9.75 4.67
N TYR A 146 -4.59 8.91 4.82
CA TYR A 146 -5.74 9.23 5.64
C TYR A 146 -5.40 9.28 7.14
N GLU A 147 -4.58 8.36 7.64
CA GLU A 147 -4.08 8.38 9.03
C GLU A 147 -3.30 9.68 9.29
N LEU A 148 -2.42 10.10 8.38
CA LEU A 148 -1.68 11.36 8.47
C LEU A 148 -2.62 12.57 8.49
N ALA A 149 -3.61 12.64 7.59
CA ALA A 149 -4.62 13.70 7.60
C ALA A 149 -5.40 13.74 8.92
N SER A 150 -5.71 12.58 9.49
CA SER A 150 -6.42 12.47 10.77
C SER A 150 -5.57 12.96 11.93
N LEU A 151 -4.29 12.63 11.96
CA LEU A 151 -3.33 13.10 12.96
C LEU A 151 -3.11 14.62 12.86
N TYR A 152 -3.01 15.20 11.66
CA TYR A 152 -2.97 16.64 11.48
C TYR A 152 -4.19 17.34 12.07
N ALA A 153 -5.39 16.77 11.87
CA ALA A 153 -6.62 17.30 12.44
C ALA A 153 -6.61 17.22 13.98
N GLU A 154 -6.08 16.14 14.56
CA GLU A 154 -5.98 15.92 16.00
C GLU A 154 -5.08 16.94 16.68
N VAL A 155 -3.93 17.26 16.08
CA VAL A 155 -2.99 18.25 16.62
C VAL A 155 -3.34 19.69 16.24
N GLY A 156 -4.42 19.91 15.48
CA GLY A 156 -4.88 21.24 15.06
C GLY A 156 -4.15 21.83 13.85
N ARG A 157 -3.35 21.04 13.12
CA ARG A 157 -2.70 21.41 11.85
C ARG A 157 -3.72 21.30 10.70
N ILE A 158 -4.73 22.18 10.71
CA ILE A 158 -5.90 22.05 9.83
C ILE A 158 -5.57 22.30 8.36
N GLU A 159 -4.65 23.21 8.06
CA GLU A 159 -4.25 23.49 6.67
C GLU A 159 -3.59 22.26 6.03
N GLU A 160 -2.70 21.59 6.76
CA GLU A 160 -2.04 20.35 6.31
C GLU A 160 -3.04 19.20 6.20
N CYS A 161 -3.98 19.07 7.14
CA CYS A 161 -5.07 18.10 7.05
C CYS A 161 -5.89 18.27 5.76
N ILE A 162 -6.28 19.50 5.42
CA ILE A 162 -7.06 19.78 4.21
C ILE A 162 -6.25 19.45 2.97
N LYS A 163 -4.97 19.83 2.95
CA LYS A 163 -4.07 19.54 1.82
C LYS A 163 -3.93 18.02 1.61
N GLU A 164 -3.66 17.27 2.69
CA GLU A 164 -3.51 15.82 2.60
C GLU A 164 -4.80 15.13 2.13
N CYS A 165 -5.97 15.60 2.59
CA CYS A 165 -7.25 15.14 2.07
C CYS A 165 -7.42 15.43 0.57
N ASP A 166 -6.98 16.60 0.08
CA ASP A 166 -7.05 16.95 -1.33
C ASP A 166 -6.11 16.09 -2.18
N ASP A 167 -4.91 15.83 -1.68
CA ASP A 167 -3.94 14.95 -2.33
C ASP A 167 -4.49 13.53 -2.44
N LEU A 168 -5.08 12.97 -1.37
CA LEU A 168 -5.75 11.66 -1.40
C LEU A 168 -6.89 11.60 -2.44
N ILE A 169 -7.76 12.60 -2.47
CA ILE A 169 -8.88 12.67 -3.41
C ILE A 169 -8.38 12.75 -4.85
N LEU A 170 -7.28 13.47 -5.07
CA LEU A 170 -6.68 13.64 -6.38
C LEU A 170 -5.99 12.37 -6.89
N TRP A 171 -5.18 11.71 -6.04
CA TRP A 171 -4.37 10.57 -6.44
C TRP A 171 -5.17 9.28 -6.59
N PHE A 172 -6.04 8.98 -5.64
CA PHE A 172 -6.75 7.70 -5.61
C PHE A 172 -8.13 7.76 -6.28
N GLY A 173 -8.68 8.95 -6.40
CA GLY A 173 -9.97 9.13 -7.07
C GLY A 173 -11.15 8.58 -6.27
N ASP A 174 -11.28 7.27 -6.10
CA ASP A 174 -12.37 6.56 -5.41
C ASP A 174 -11.82 5.61 -4.35
N GLY A 175 -12.66 5.18 -3.42
CA GLY A 175 -12.29 4.22 -2.40
C GLY A 175 -12.71 4.63 -0.98
N GLU A 176 -12.54 3.72 -0.05
CA GLU A 176 -12.92 3.91 1.36
C GLU A 176 -12.19 5.11 1.98
N TYR A 177 -10.89 5.24 1.74
CA TYR A 177 -10.09 6.32 2.33
C TYR A 177 -10.35 7.67 1.65
N VAL A 178 -10.66 7.70 0.36
CA VAL A 178 -11.13 8.91 -0.32
C VAL A 178 -12.47 9.39 0.28
N TYR A 179 -13.38 8.47 0.58
CA TYR A 179 -14.64 8.80 1.26
C TYR A 179 -14.42 9.34 2.67
N LYS A 180 -13.53 8.70 3.44
CA LYS A 180 -13.12 9.17 4.77
C LYS A 180 -12.47 10.56 4.68
N ALA A 181 -11.59 10.80 3.70
CA ALA A 181 -10.93 12.08 3.46
C ALA A 181 -11.92 13.19 3.10
N LEU A 182 -12.91 12.91 2.23
CA LEU A 182 -14.00 13.86 1.92
C LEU A 182 -14.80 14.23 3.16
N LYS A 183 -15.15 13.25 4.01
CA LYS A 183 -15.84 13.50 5.28
C LYS A 183 -14.98 14.31 6.26
N LEU A 184 -13.70 14.02 6.34
CA LEU A 184 -12.76 14.74 7.21
C LEU A 184 -12.60 16.19 6.74
N LYS A 185 -12.32 16.41 5.46
CA LYS A 185 -12.21 17.76 4.87
C LYS A 185 -13.46 18.59 5.09
N LYS A 186 -14.66 18.01 4.91
CA LYS A 186 -15.95 18.69 5.08
C LYS A 186 -16.15 19.25 6.50
N LYS A 187 -15.46 18.72 7.52
CA LYS A 187 -15.54 19.24 8.90
C LYS A 187 -14.82 20.58 9.05
N TYR A 188 -13.80 20.84 8.23
CA TYR A 188 -12.90 21.99 8.40
C TYR A 188 -12.93 22.96 7.22
N ALA A 189 -13.37 22.51 6.03
CA ALA A 189 -13.46 23.34 4.83
C ALA A 189 -14.68 23.00 3.97
N SER A 190 -15.06 23.94 3.10
CA SER A 190 -16.09 23.68 2.08
C SER A 190 -15.51 22.77 0.98
N LEU A 191 -16.30 21.78 0.57
CA LEU A 191 -15.98 20.94 -0.58
C LEU A 191 -16.23 21.69 -1.89
N THR A 192 -15.47 21.38 -2.92
CA THR A 192 -15.80 21.80 -4.29
C THR A 192 -17.09 21.13 -4.76
N PRO A 193 -17.80 21.69 -5.77
CA PRO A 193 -19.02 21.06 -6.28
C PRO A 193 -18.81 19.59 -6.69
N ALA A 194 -17.70 19.29 -7.36
CA ALA A 194 -17.36 17.92 -7.75
C ALA A 194 -17.10 17.00 -6.55
N GLN A 195 -16.38 17.48 -5.53
CA GLN A 195 -16.15 16.73 -4.29
C GLN A 195 -17.46 16.50 -3.52
N GLN A 196 -18.37 17.49 -3.51
CA GLN A 196 -19.67 17.35 -2.84
C GLN A 196 -20.57 16.35 -3.57
N GLU A 197 -20.59 16.37 -4.90
CA GLU A 197 -21.31 15.38 -5.69
C GLU A 197 -20.78 13.96 -5.44
N LYS A 198 -19.46 13.81 -5.48
CA LYS A 198 -18.79 12.56 -5.16
C LYS A 198 -19.16 12.03 -3.77
N LEU A 199 -19.10 12.89 -2.76
CA LEU A 199 -19.49 12.52 -1.39
C LEU A 199 -20.95 12.07 -1.32
N ASN A 200 -21.86 12.77 -2.03
CA ASN A 200 -23.28 12.42 -2.05
C ASN A 200 -23.53 11.05 -2.71
N ILE A 201 -22.76 10.70 -3.74
CA ILE A 201 -22.81 9.38 -4.39
C ILE A 201 -22.32 8.32 -3.39
N MET A 202 -21.16 8.53 -2.77
CA MET A 202 -20.57 7.59 -1.82
C MET A 202 -21.44 7.40 -0.56
N ASP A 203 -22.10 8.48 -0.08
CA ASP A 203 -23.07 8.41 1.03
C ASP A 203 -24.30 7.51 0.70
N LYS A 204 -24.70 7.46 -0.58
CA LYS A 204 -25.80 6.55 -1.01
C LYS A 204 -25.34 5.10 -1.01
N PHE A 205 -24.12 4.82 -1.44
CA PHE A 205 -23.54 3.47 -1.38
C PHE A 205 -23.36 3.00 0.05
N ASP A 206 -22.83 3.85 0.94
CA ASP A 206 -22.64 3.55 2.36
C ASP A 206 -23.95 3.18 3.04
N LYS A 207 -25.02 3.97 2.80
CA LYS A 207 -26.35 3.68 3.32
C LYS A 207 -26.96 2.37 2.78
N ALA A 208 -26.57 1.95 1.61
CA ALA A 208 -26.98 0.68 1.01
C ALA A 208 -26.13 -0.52 1.51
N GLY A 209 -25.15 -0.30 2.37
CA GLY A 209 -24.24 -1.34 2.86
C GLY A 209 -23.27 -1.89 1.80
N LEU A 210 -23.08 -1.17 0.70
CA LEU A 210 -22.34 -1.66 -0.47
C LEU A 210 -20.86 -1.21 -0.51
N VAL A 211 -20.43 -0.29 0.35
CA VAL A 211 -19.10 0.34 0.25
C VAL A 211 -18.01 -0.43 1.00
N TYR A 212 -18.32 -1.27 1.96
CA TYR A 212 -17.32 -1.78 2.91
C TYR A 212 -17.00 -3.27 2.86
N GLU A 213 -17.76 -4.09 2.10
CA GLU A 213 -17.48 -5.52 2.02
C GLU A 213 -16.52 -5.92 0.90
N ALA A 214 -16.33 -5.08 -0.11
CA ALA A 214 -15.31 -5.29 -1.14
C ALA A 214 -14.22 -4.24 -0.98
N GLY A 215 -13.04 -4.64 -0.57
CA GLY A 215 -11.87 -3.77 -0.68
C GLY A 215 -11.83 -3.19 -2.10
N PHE A 216 -11.88 -1.86 -2.22
CA PHE A 216 -12.02 -1.13 -3.50
C PHE A 216 -10.69 -1.17 -4.29
N SER A 217 -10.20 -2.34 -4.59
CA SER A 217 -9.17 -2.57 -5.59
C SER A 217 -9.83 -3.07 -6.87
N GLY A 218 -10.17 -2.18 -7.75
CA GLY A 218 -10.42 -2.24 -9.19
C GLY A 218 -10.84 -3.51 -9.94
N ASN A 219 -11.25 -4.60 -9.28
CA ASN A 219 -11.77 -5.81 -9.92
C ASN A 219 -13.16 -6.13 -9.37
N TYR A 220 -14.17 -5.44 -9.88
CA TYR A 220 -15.56 -5.86 -9.68
C TYR A 220 -15.88 -7.02 -10.62
N ASP A 221 -16.36 -8.13 -10.06
CA ASP A 221 -17.10 -9.10 -10.83
C ASP A 221 -18.39 -8.44 -11.35
N GLU A 222 -18.68 -8.65 -12.65
CA GLU A 222 -19.85 -8.10 -13.36
C GLU A 222 -21.18 -8.42 -12.63
N TYR A 223 -21.17 -9.45 -11.78
CA TYR A 223 -22.29 -9.88 -10.96
C TYR A 223 -22.53 -8.93 -9.76
N GLU A 224 -21.49 -8.48 -9.06
CA GLU A 224 -21.62 -7.55 -7.93
C GLU A 224 -22.07 -6.16 -8.40
N MET A 225 -21.57 -5.70 -9.54
CA MET A 225 -22.03 -4.47 -10.19
C MET A 225 -23.50 -4.53 -10.60
N LYS A 226 -23.99 -5.68 -11.02
CA LYS A 226 -25.38 -5.88 -11.40
C LYS A 226 -26.31 -5.88 -10.17
N SER A 227 -25.90 -6.54 -9.10
CA SER A 227 -26.60 -6.55 -7.81
C SER A 227 -26.68 -5.15 -7.20
N ALA A 228 -25.58 -4.39 -7.21
CA ALA A 228 -25.55 -3.00 -6.77
C ALA A 228 -26.48 -2.10 -7.58
N ARG A 229 -26.53 -2.27 -8.91
CA ARG A 229 -27.45 -1.54 -9.79
C ARG A 229 -28.91 -1.90 -9.56
N GLU A 230 -29.23 -3.14 -9.24
CA GLU A 230 -30.59 -3.59 -8.93
C GLU A 230 -31.05 -3.02 -7.57
N SER A 231 -30.21 -3.04 -6.55
CA SER A 231 -30.49 -2.43 -5.23
C SER A 231 -30.67 -0.90 -5.33
N MET A 232 -29.87 -0.23 -6.17
CA MET A 232 -30.06 1.22 -6.45
C MET A 232 -31.40 1.54 -7.13
N LYS A 233 -31.89 0.65 -7.99
CA LYS A 233 -33.19 0.84 -8.64
C LYS A 233 -34.35 0.68 -7.65
N GLU A 234 -34.23 -0.21 -6.67
CA GLU A 234 -35.24 -0.39 -5.62
C GLU A 234 -35.29 0.84 -4.68
N ILE A 235 -34.15 1.40 -4.31
CA ILE A 235 -34.06 2.61 -3.45
C ILE A 235 -34.62 3.84 -4.19
N SER A 236 -34.42 3.95 -5.52
CA SER A 236 -34.92 5.07 -6.30
C SER A 236 -36.43 5.01 -6.57
N HIS A 237 -37.07 3.85 -6.34
CA HIS A 237 -38.51 3.72 -6.53
C HIS A 237 -39.34 4.15 -5.32
N ASP A 238 -38.75 4.14 -4.10
CA ASP A 238 -39.44 4.57 -2.88
C ASP A 238 -39.39 6.09 -2.63
N GLU A 239 -38.53 6.84 -3.33
CA GLU A 239 -38.42 8.30 -3.22
C GLU A 239 -38.97 9.07 -4.44
N ALA A 240 -39.65 8.40 -5.37
CA ALA A 240 -40.20 9.06 -6.55
C ALA A 240 -41.53 9.76 -6.24
N ASN A 241 -41.44 10.93 -5.61
CA ASN A 241 -42.39 11.98 -5.80
C ASN A 241 -41.61 13.30 -6.08
N ASP A 242 -41.82 13.78 -7.33
CA ASP A 242 -41.51 15.09 -7.87
C ASP A 242 -40.07 15.42 -8.24
N ASP A 243 -39.99 15.68 -9.55
CA ASP A 243 -39.02 16.37 -10.39
C ASP A 243 -37.96 15.48 -11.08
N GLU A 244 -38.27 15.23 -12.37
CA GLU A 244 -37.36 14.67 -13.37
C GLU A 244 -36.05 15.48 -13.45
N ILE A 245 -34.99 14.95 -12.82
CA ILE A 245 -33.62 15.26 -13.24
C ILE A 245 -33.07 14.02 -13.93
N SER A 246 -33.18 14.01 -15.27
CA SER A 246 -32.50 13.01 -16.08
C SER A 246 -30.99 13.27 -16.04
N VAL A 247 -30.28 12.53 -15.19
CA VAL A 247 -28.81 12.46 -15.22
C VAL A 247 -28.41 11.49 -16.32
N PRO A 248 -27.62 11.89 -17.33
CA PRO A 248 -27.11 10.95 -18.31
C PRO A 248 -26.14 9.97 -17.59
N LEU A 249 -26.55 8.72 -17.50
CA LEU A 249 -25.66 7.64 -17.10
C LEU A 249 -24.47 7.59 -18.06
N ALA A 250 -23.26 7.87 -17.55
CA ALA A 250 -22.04 7.64 -18.29
C ALA A 250 -21.99 6.16 -18.70
N ARG A 251 -21.93 5.91 -20.00
CA ARG A 251 -21.86 4.56 -20.56
C ARG A 251 -20.42 4.04 -20.38
N PRO A 252 -20.22 2.79 -19.93
CA PRO A 252 -18.89 2.23 -19.70
C PRO A 252 -18.10 1.93 -20.99
N ASP A 253 -18.62 2.19 -22.15
CA ASP A 253 -18.07 1.86 -23.47
C ASP A 253 -17.30 3.03 -24.13
N ILE A 254 -17.05 4.13 -23.42
CA ILE A 254 -16.42 5.34 -24.00
C ILE A 254 -14.90 5.36 -23.89
N TYR A 255 -14.29 4.40 -23.21
CA TYR A 255 -12.82 4.32 -23.11
C TYR A 255 -12.23 3.23 -24.00
N ASP A 256 -12.54 3.27 -25.29
CA ASP A 256 -11.66 2.67 -26.31
C ASP A 256 -10.44 3.57 -26.46
N THR A 257 -9.25 3.00 -26.31
CA THR A 257 -7.96 3.70 -26.40
C THR A 257 -7.81 4.45 -27.73
N GLN A 258 -8.48 3.99 -28.79
CA GLN A 258 -8.52 4.66 -30.10
C GLN A 258 -9.37 5.93 -30.09
N THR A 259 -10.47 5.93 -29.36
CA THR A 259 -11.33 7.13 -29.22
C THR A 259 -10.61 8.21 -28.42
N LEU A 260 -9.93 7.85 -27.33
CA LEU A 260 -9.12 8.78 -26.55
C LEU A 260 -7.93 9.37 -27.36
N GLN A 261 -7.26 8.56 -28.17
CA GLN A 261 -6.20 9.02 -29.06
C GLN A 261 -6.71 9.96 -30.14
N ASN A 262 -7.90 9.70 -30.70
CA ASN A 262 -8.52 10.57 -31.69
C ASN A 262 -8.98 11.90 -31.08
N ASP A 263 -9.54 11.89 -29.89
CA ASP A 263 -9.97 13.11 -29.18
C ASP A 263 -8.76 13.96 -28.76
N LEU A 264 -7.68 13.34 -28.30
CA LEU A 264 -6.43 14.02 -28.01
C LEU A 264 -5.80 14.63 -29.30
N ALA A 265 -5.79 13.87 -30.40
CA ALA A 265 -5.29 14.35 -31.69
C ALA A 265 -6.12 15.50 -32.27
N ASN A 266 -7.45 15.48 -32.05
CA ASN A 266 -8.34 16.56 -32.47
C ASN A 266 -8.15 17.81 -31.59
N SER A 267 -8.02 17.65 -30.27
CA SER A 267 -7.75 18.76 -29.35
C SER A 267 -6.39 19.42 -29.64
N LEU A 268 -5.36 18.63 -29.93
CA LEU A 268 -4.06 19.16 -30.36
C LEU A 268 -4.15 19.91 -31.68
N LYS A 269 -4.93 19.43 -32.69
CA LYS A 269 -5.15 20.14 -33.93
C LYS A 269 -5.87 21.48 -33.74
N GLU A 270 -6.83 21.56 -32.84
CA GLU A 270 -7.54 22.80 -32.52
C GLU A 270 -6.61 23.84 -31.86
N ILE A 271 -5.69 23.38 -30.97
CA ILE A 271 -4.69 24.25 -30.35
C ILE A 271 -3.73 24.81 -31.41
N PHE A 272 -3.19 23.97 -32.28
CA PHE A 272 -2.27 24.41 -33.33
C PHE A 272 -2.92 25.21 -34.46
N GLN A 273 -4.23 25.06 -34.69
CA GLN A 273 -4.97 25.89 -35.70
C GLN A 273 -5.37 27.27 -35.17
N ASN A 274 -5.38 27.46 -33.85
CA ASN A 274 -5.65 28.76 -33.24
C ASN A 274 -4.39 29.64 -33.12
N ASP A 275 -3.19 29.07 -33.16
CA ASP A 275 -1.92 29.83 -33.17
C ASP A 275 -1.63 30.49 -34.52
N ASP A 276 -2.15 29.94 -35.64
CA ASP A 276 -1.96 30.52 -36.99
C ASP A 276 -2.82 31.75 -37.30
N LYS A 277 -3.64 32.22 -36.38
CA LYS A 277 -4.52 33.39 -36.58
C LYS A 277 -4.08 34.68 -35.89
N ASN A 278 -2.98 34.67 -35.17
CA ASN A 278 -2.51 35.85 -34.42
C ASN A 278 -1.00 36.15 -34.63
N ASP A 279 -0.48 36.01 -35.85
CA ASP A 279 0.86 36.54 -36.14
C ASP A 279 0.82 37.39 -37.42
N ASP A 280 0.58 38.70 -37.24
CA ASP A 280 1.00 39.72 -38.14
C ASP A 280 2.28 40.37 -37.56
N GLY A 281 3.42 40.01 -38.08
CA GLY A 281 4.59 40.84 -37.94
C GLY A 281 5.91 40.26 -37.48
N ASN A 282 6.69 39.83 -38.41
CA ASN A 282 8.14 40.04 -38.49
C ASN A 282 9.14 39.09 -37.82
N ASP A 283 9.96 38.56 -38.66
CA ASP A 283 11.40 38.18 -38.59
C ASP A 283 11.77 36.72 -38.33
N VAL A 284 12.13 36.14 -39.47
CA VAL A 284 13.38 35.36 -39.75
C VAL A 284 13.87 34.35 -38.73
N LEU A 285 13.68 33.06 -39.02
CA LEU A 285 14.77 32.10 -38.90
C LEU A 285 14.52 30.86 -39.81
N SER A 286 15.48 30.63 -40.70
CA SER A 286 15.53 29.55 -41.69
C SER A 286 15.65 28.15 -41.06
N PRO A 287 15.24 27.07 -41.75
CA PRO A 287 15.28 25.72 -41.23
C PRO A 287 16.70 25.13 -41.23
N VAL A 288 17.09 24.60 -40.10
CA VAL A 288 18.34 23.84 -39.97
C VAL A 288 18.09 22.41 -40.46
N LYS A 289 18.87 22.02 -41.45
CA LYS A 289 18.91 20.68 -42.04
C LYS A 289 19.42 19.67 -41.03
N GLU A 290 18.73 18.54 -40.94
CA GLU A 290 19.20 17.31 -40.31
C GLU A 290 20.54 16.87 -40.95
N GLN A 291 21.61 16.84 -40.16
CA GLN A 291 22.81 16.06 -40.47
C GLN A 291 22.89 14.90 -39.47
N LYS A 292 22.75 13.68 -40.01
CA LYS A 292 23.23 12.45 -39.38
C LYS A 292 24.72 12.56 -39.12
N THR A 293 25.11 12.46 -37.87
CA THR A 293 26.50 12.10 -37.51
C THR A 293 26.47 10.85 -36.66
N GLU A 294 27.01 9.78 -37.23
CA GLU A 294 27.52 8.61 -36.51
C GLU A 294 28.66 9.08 -35.63
N GLU A 295 28.52 8.96 -34.32
CA GLU A 295 29.64 9.18 -33.40
C GLU A 295 30.02 7.85 -32.75
N THR A 296 31.22 7.41 -33.16
CA THR A 296 31.97 6.29 -32.60
C THR A 296 32.42 6.64 -31.18
N VAL A 297 32.22 5.68 -30.28
CA VAL A 297 32.69 5.70 -28.89
C VAL A 297 34.21 5.59 -28.86
N PRO A 298 34.95 6.47 -28.18
CA PRO A 298 36.33 6.22 -27.85
C PRO A 298 36.45 5.46 -26.53
N GLU A 299 37.19 4.38 -26.60
CA GLU A 299 37.67 3.53 -25.52
C GLU A 299 38.66 4.34 -24.64
N GLU A 300 38.26 4.71 -23.42
CA GLU A 300 39.19 5.31 -22.45
C GLU A 300 39.83 4.23 -21.59
N THR A 301 41.14 4.11 -21.77
CA THR A 301 42.05 3.29 -20.98
C THR A 301 42.20 3.86 -19.56
N VAL A 302 41.96 3.03 -18.55
CA VAL A 302 42.21 3.28 -17.14
C VAL A 302 43.69 3.17 -16.85
N PRO A 303 44.35 4.13 -16.18
CA PRO A 303 45.69 3.96 -15.68
C PRO A 303 45.69 3.17 -14.37
N GLU A 304 46.51 2.14 -14.35
CA GLU A 304 46.93 1.31 -13.24
C GLU A 304 47.74 2.15 -12.23
N GLU A 305 47.19 2.45 -11.04
CA GLU A 305 47.95 3.05 -9.96
C GLU A 305 48.41 1.98 -8.95
N ALA A 306 49.70 2.05 -8.69
CA ALA A 306 50.50 1.15 -7.92
C ALA A 306 50.15 1.13 -6.43
N VAL A 307 50.12 -0.07 -5.85
CA VAL A 307 50.08 -0.36 -4.42
C VAL A 307 51.45 -0.09 -3.80
N PRO A 308 51.58 0.64 -2.69
CA PRO A 308 52.80 0.58 -1.88
C PRO A 308 52.69 -0.55 -0.84
N GLU A 309 53.62 -1.46 -0.91
CA GLU A 309 53.99 -2.36 0.19
C GLU A 309 54.48 -1.52 1.37
N GLU A 310 53.89 -1.73 2.54
CA GLU A 310 54.52 -1.31 3.80
C GLU A 310 54.62 -2.47 4.76
N SER A 311 55.84 -2.62 5.17
CA SER A 311 56.55 -3.61 5.93
C SER A 311 55.94 -3.96 7.30
N ALA A 312 56.10 -5.25 7.61
CA ALA A 312 56.02 -5.84 8.95
C ALA A 312 57.01 -5.17 9.89
N ASP A 313 56.55 -4.83 11.10
CA ASP A 313 57.37 -4.74 12.28
C ASP A 313 56.71 -5.59 13.39
N GLU A 314 57.48 -6.64 13.74
CA GLU A 314 57.33 -7.43 14.96
C GLU A 314 57.76 -6.57 16.17
N GLU A 315 56.89 -6.43 17.16
CA GLU A 315 57.33 -6.18 18.55
C GLU A 315 56.69 -7.18 19.49
N THR A 316 57.52 -8.11 19.89
CA THR A 316 57.46 -8.91 21.11
C THR A 316 57.73 -8.01 22.31
N VAL A 317 57.13 -8.35 23.45
CA VAL A 317 57.58 -8.18 24.89
C VAL A 317 56.31 -7.98 25.73
N ASP A 318 56.03 -8.51 26.86
CA ASP A 318 56.59 -9.43 27.85
C ASP A 318 55.45 -9.86 28.80
N GLU A 319 55.54 -11.07 29.27
CA GLU A 319 54.90 -11.60 30.49
C GLU A 319 55.28 -10.75 31.68
N GLU A 320 54.31 -10.34 32.51
CA GLU A 320 54.59 -10.21 33.95
C GLU A 320 53.39 -10.64 34.80
N THR A 321 53.70 -11.59 35.63
CA THR A 321 52.90 -12.27 36.65
C THR A 321 52.78 -11.45 37.92
N ALA A 322 51.75 -11.83 38.73
CA ALA A 322 51.61 -11.70 40.20
C ALA A 322 50.98 -10.42 40.75
N ASP A 323 49.88 -10.48 41.46
CA ASP A 323 49.47 -11.02 42.76
C ASP A 323 47.96 -11.00 42.94
#